data_56c339505f6c354674c9ede4adbe69d7
#
_entry.id   56c339505f6c354674c9ede4adbe69d7
#
_cell.length_a   1.000
_cell.length_b   1.000
_cell.length_c   1.000
_cell.angle_alpha   90.00
_cell.angle_beta   90.00
_cell.angle_gamma   90.00
#
_symmetry.space_group_name_H-M   'P 1'
#
loop_
_entity.id
_entity.type
_entity.pdbx_description
1 polymer ?
#
loop_
_entity_poly.entity_id
_entity_poly.type
_entity_poly.pdbx_seq_one_letter_code
_entity_poly.pdbx_strand_id
1 'polypeptide(L)'
;LTSHVTPPRYWLVMPAAGRGKRLGGATPKQFLTVAGRPLIAWALQPFFDDPRCAGVMLAVAPDDTDWLSFRASLPRPVLETSGGAERADSVRLALQALLARGAQAADWVLVHDAARPCVSNAEIKALVDAVVAHAEADLRAGGLLAVPLADTLKRGRSHSEATVPREGLWRALTPQMFRLGALLHALQQAESEGRKPTDEAQAMEWQGSEPLLVGGESTNIKVTTFADLRLVEGILQARSKGESP
;
A
#
# COMPACT_ATOMS: atom_id res chain seq x y z
N LEU A 1 37.65 -5.69 -3.16
CA LEU A 1 36.84 -5.86 -1.93
C LEU A 1 35.42 -5.46 -2.27
N THR A 2 34.57 -6.43 -2.63
CA THR A 2 33.15 -6.24 -2.78
C THR A 2 32.56 -6.03 -1.38
N SER A 3 32.24 -4.78 -1.05
CA SER A 3 31.45 -4.46 0.13
C SER A 3 30.10 -5.19 -0.02
N HIS A 4 29.86 -6.19 0.79
CA HIS A 4 28.52 -6.78 0.94
C HIS A 4 27.61 -5.71 1.57
N VAL A 5 27.04 -4.84 0.72
CA VAL A 5 25.97 -3.94 1.18
C VAL A 5 24.79 -4.83 1.53
N THR A 6 24.48 -4.92 2.81
CA THR A 6 23.29 -5.63 3.27
C THR A 6 22.06 -5.03 2.56
N PRO A 7 21.23 -5.82 1.91
CA PRO A 7 20.07 -5.28 1.21
C PRO A 7 19.18 -4.49 2.18
N PRO A 8 18.67 -3.33 1.74
CA PRO A 8 17.88 -2.46 2.60
C PRO A 8 16.64 -3.19 3.10
N ARG A 9 16.44 -3.18 4.40
CA ARG A 9 15.25 -3.75 5.04
C ARG A 9 14.16 -2.70 5.15
N TYR A 10 12.91 -3.16 5.18
CA TYR A 10 11.74 -2.30 5.34
C TYR A 10 10.69 -2.94 6.26
N TRP A 11 9.85 -2.11 6.84
CA TRP A 11 8.62 -2.51 7.52
C TRP A 11 7.43 -2.39 6.55
N LEU A 12 6.55 -3.38 6.54
CA LEU A 12 5.25 -3.23 5.88
C LEU A 12 4.28 -2.58 6.86
N VAL A 13 3.58 -1.54 6.40
CA VAL A 13 2.43 -0.93 7.08
C VAL A 13 1.20 -1.19 6.21
N MET A 14 0.19 -1.83 6.78
CA MET A 14 -1.04 -2.15 6.05
C MET A 14 -2.28 -1.64 6.80
N PRO A 15 -2.92 -0.56 6.31
CA PRO A 15 -4.19 -0.10 6.85
C PRO A 15 -5.31 -1.08 6.49
N ALA A 16 -5.91 -1.73 7.49
CA ALA A 16 -6.94 -2.76 7.35
C ALA A 16 -8.20 -2.51 8.20
N ALA A 17 -8.34 -1.34 8.83
CA ALA A 17 -9.47 -1.01 9.70
C ALA A 17 -10.77 -0.63 8.95
N GLY A 18 -10.70 -0.42 7.63
CA GLY A 18 -11.85 0.03 6.84
C GLY A 18 -12.90 -1.07 6.62
N ARG A 19 -14.17 -0.77 6.86
CA ARG A 19 -15.29 -1.71 6.66
C ARG A 19 -15.79 -1.86 5.22
N GLY A 20 -15.23 -1.13 4.25
CA GLY A 20 -15.54 -1.31 2.82
C GLY A 20 -17.00 -1.08 2.43
N LYS A 21 -17.65 -0.03 2.92
CA LYS A 21 -19.08 0.29 2.75
C LYS A 21 -19.67 0.11 1.33
N ARG A 22 -18.85 0.20 0.30
CA ARG A 22 -19.26 0.11 -1.12
C ARG A 22 -19.61 -1.30 -1.61
N LEU A 23 -19.14 -2.34 -0.93
CA LEU A 23 -19.45 -3.74 -1.27
C LEU A 23 -20.64 -4.30 -0.48
N GLY A 24 -21.24 -3.53 0.45
CA GLY A 24 -22.57 -3.80 1.03
C GLY A 24 -22.74 -5.07 1.85
N GLY A 25 -21.66 -5.75 2.25
CA GLY A 25 -21.72 -7.00 3.03
C GLY A 25 -21.48 -6.79 4.53
N ALA A 26 -21.83 -7.79 5.33
CA ALA A 26 -21.53 -7.85 6.77
C ALA A 26 -20.01 -8.03 7.00
N THR A 27 -19.34 -8.79 6.14
CA THR A 27 -17.89 -9.04 6.21
C THR A 27 -17.11 -7.87 5.62
N PRO A 28 -16.09 -7.33 6.33
CA PRO A 28 -15.21 -6.32 5.78
C PRO A 28 -14.50 -6.83 4.51
N LYS A 29 -14.37 -5.96 3.50
CA LYS A 29 -13.91 -6.36 2.15
C LYS A 29 -12.57 -7.09 2.13
N GLN A 30 -11.65 -6.76 3.03
CA GLN A 30 -10.32 -7.37 3.12
C GLN A 30 -10.37 -8.85 3.53
N PHE A 31 -11.48 -9.30 4.12
CA PHE A 31 -11.71 -10.71 4.49
C PHE A 31 -12.59 -11.46 3.48
N LEU A 32 -13.06 -10.82 2.41
CA LEU A 32 -13.77 -11.52 1.34
C LEU A 32 -12.84 -12.56 0.71
N THR A 33 -13.36 -13.77 0.57
CA THR A 33 -12.61 -14.88 -0.04
C THR A 33 -12.58 -14.71 -1.56
N VAL A 34 -11.39 -14.81 -2.13
CA VAL A 34 -11.14 -14.83 -3.57
C VAL A 34 -10.07 -15.87 -3.87
N ALA A 35 -10.24 -16.68 -4.89
CA ALA A 35 -9.34 -17.80 -5.22
C ALA A 35 -8.95 -18.62 -3.97
N GLY A 36 -9.94 -18.95 -3.12
CA GLY A 36 -9.80 -19.82 -1.95
C GLY A 36 -9.17 -19.18 -0.71
N ARG A 37 -8.80 -17.88 -0.72
CA ARG A 37 -8.16 -17.20 0.42
C ARG A 37 -8.74 -15.78 0.61
N PRO A 38 -8.73 -15.21 1.84
CA PRO A 38 -9.08 -13.80 2.05
C PRO A 38 -8.21 -12.85 1.24
N LEU A 39 -8.78 -11.72 0.77
CA LEU A 39 -8.03 -10.69 0.03
C LEU A 39 -6.76 -10.25 0.74
N ILE A 40 -6.84 -10.00 2.05
CA ILE A 40 -5.69 -9.59 2.86
C ILE A 40 -4.57 -10.64 2.88
N ALA A 41 -4.91 -11.93 2.80
CA ALA A 41 -3.91 -12.99 2.74
C ALA A 41 -3.08 -12.92 1.46
N TRP A 42 -3.73 -12.63 0.34
CA TRP A 42 -3.06 -12.41 -0.94
C TRP A 42 -2.21 -11.15 -0.92
N ALA A 43 -2.73 -10.05 -0.35
CA ALA A 43 -2.00 -8.78 -0.24
C ALA A 43 -0.76 -8.87 0.66
N LEU A 44 -0.77 -9.75 1.67
CA LEU A 44 0.36 -9.96 2.60
C LEU A 44 1.44 -10.90 2.04
N GLN A 45 1.03 -11.88 1.23
CA GLN A 45 1.90 -12.99 0.82
C GLN A 45 3.24 -12.51 0.20
N PRO A 46 3.26 -11.58 -0.79
CA PRO A 46 4.52 -11.16 -1.41
C PRO A 46 5.51 -10.52 -0.42
N PHE A 47 5.02 -9.89 0.64
CA PHE A 47 5.85 -9.30 1.68
C PHE A 47 6.37 -10.34 2.67
N PHE A 48 5.60 -11.39 2.94
CA PHE A 48 6.08 -12.53 3.73
C PHE A 48 7.17 -13.31 3.00
N ASP A 49 7.13 -13.33 1.69
CA ASP A 49 8.11 -14.02 0.84
C ASP A 49 9.37 -13.17 0.59
N ASP A 50 9.33 -11.86 0.83
CA ASP A 50 10.49 -10.97 0.67
C ASP A 50 11.38 -10.98 1.92
N PRO A 51 12.62 -11.47 1.83
CA PRO A 51 13.55 -11.50 2.97
C PRO A 51 13.95 -10.10 3.47
N ARG A 52 13.72 -9.04 2.71
CA ARG A 52 13.95 -7.66 3.11
C ARG A 52 12.86 -7.12 4.03
N CYS A 53 11.68 -7.77 4.08
CA CYS A 53 10.62 -7.38 4.99
C CYS A 53 10.98 -7.73 6.43
N ALA A 54 11.32 -6.70 7.21
CA ALA A 54 11.72 -6.83 8.62
C ALA A 54 10.55 -7.26 9.52
N GLY A 55 9.34 -6.85 9.16
CA GLY A 55 8.12 -7.16 9.87
C GLY A 55 6.92 -6.44 9.28
N VAL A 56 5.75 -6.78 9.79
CA VAL A 56 4.45 -6.27 9.31
C VAL A 56 3.73 -5.61 10.48
N MET A 57 3.25 -4.39 10.27
CA MET A 57 2.35 -3.66 11.16
C MET A 57 1.00 -3.49 10.48
N LEU A 58 -0.04 -4.04 11.10
CA LEU A 58 -1.42 -3.92 10.64
C LEU A 58 -2.18 -2.92 11.52
N ALA A 59 -2.85 -1.96 10.90
CA ALA A 59 -3.84 -1.13 11.58
C ALA A 59 -5.21 -1.73 11.35
N VAL A 60 -5.80 -2.32 12.39
CA VAL A 60 -7.06 -3.06 12.34
C VAL A 60 -8.16 -2.34 13.12
N ALA A 61 -9.43 -2.62 12.82
CA ALA A 61 -10.50 -2.09 13.63
C ALA A 61 -10.44 -2.73 15.05
N PRO A 62 -10.67 -1.96 16.11
CA PRO A 62 -10.91 -2.54 17.41
C PRO A 62 -12.09 -3.55 17.31
N ASP A 63 -11.99 -4.67 17.98
CA ASP A 63 -13.03 -5.70 18.02
C ASP A 63 -13.38 -6.37 16.67
N ASP A 64 -12.44 -6.34 15.70
CA ASP A 64 -12.62 -7.02 14.42
C ASP A 64 -12.50 -8.54 14.58
N THR A 65 -13.64 -9.21 14.68
CA THR A 65 -13.73 -10.67 14.89
C THR A 65 -13.22 -11.45 13.67
N ASP A 66 -13.37 -10.91 12.45
CA ASP A 66 -12.84 -11.52 11.23
C ASP A 66 -11.30 -11.49 11.27
N TRP A 67 -10.71 -10.38 11.73
CA TRP A 67 -9.27 -10.28 11.95
C TRP A 67 -8.78 -11.29 13.00
N LEU A 68 -9.44 -11.35 14.17
CA LEU A 68 -9.06 -12.28 15.25
C LEU A 68 -9.05 -13.73 14.78
N SER A 69 -10.01 -14.12 13.95
CA SER A 69 -10.11 -15.44 13.36
C SER A 69 -9.03 -15.68 12.31
N PHE A 70 -8.75 -14.68 11.46
CA PHE A 70 -7.80 -14.78 10.36
C PHE A 70 -6.35 -14.78 10.84
N ARG A 71 -5.98 -13.96 11.82
CA ARG A 71 -4.58 -13.80 12.27
C ARG A 71 -3.93 -15.12 12.71
N ALA A 72 -4.73 -16.04 13.26
CA ALA A 72 -4.24 -17.34 13.69
C ALA A 72 -3.77 -18.24 12.52
N SER A 73 -4.20 -17.93 11.28
CA SER A 73 -3.81 -18.65 10.07
C SER A 73 -2.58 -18.05 9.37
N LEU A 74 -2.04 -16.93 9.87
CA LEU A 74 -0.88 -16.29 9.25
C LEU A 74 0.38 -17.13 9.41
N PRO A 75 1.24 -17.22 8.37
CA PRO A 75 2.46 -18.02 8.42
C PRO A 75 3.55 -17.40 9.31
N ARG A 76 3.42 -16.12 9.65
CA ARG A 76 4.34 -15.37 10.49
C ARG A 76 3.57 -14.43 11.41
N PRO A 77 4.06 -14.16 12.63
CA PRO A 77 3.45 -13.17 13.50
C PRO A 77 3.52 -11.76 12.88
N VAL A 78 2.50 -10.97 13.15
CA VAL A 78 2.41 -9.56 12.75
C VAL A 78 2.20 -8.68 13.98
N LEU A 79 2.64 -7.43 13.89
CA LEU A 79 2.35 -6.40 14.88
C LEU A 79 0.98 -5.78 14.56
N GLU A 80 0.27 -5.38 15.59
CA GLU A 80 -1.07 -4.80 15.47
C GLU A 80 -1.16 -3.46 16.19
N THR A 81 -2.00 -2.58 15.65
CA THR A 81 -2.45 -1.35 16.29
C THR A 81 -3.89 -1.05 15.89
N SER A 82 -4.59 -0.24 16.67
CA SER A 82 -5.91 0.25 16.28
C SER A 82 -5.80 1.17 15.07
N GLY A 83 -6.72 1.00 14.10
CA GLY A 83 -6.87 1.95 13.02
C GLY A 83 -7.58 3.23 13.46
N GLY A 84 -7.42 4.29 12.67
CA GLY A 84 -8.09 5.57 12.87
C GLY A 84 -9.37 5.72 12.05
N ALA A 85 -9.94 6.92 12.08
CA ALA A 85 -11.19 7.22 11.38
C ALA A 85 -11.03 7.17 9.85
N GLU A 86 -9.89 7.60 9.35
CA GLU A 86 -9.54 7.61 7.93
C GLU A 86 -8.32 6.70 7.67
N ARG A 87 -8.06 6.43 6.38
CA ARG A 87 -6.91 5.62 5.97
C ARG A 87 -5.58 6.23 6.43
N ALA A 88 -5.42 7.55 6.26
CA ALA A 88 -4.22 8.26 6.68
C ALA A 88 -3.99 8.20 8.19
N ASP A 89 -5.05 8.29 9.01
CA ASP A 89 -4.95 8.14 10.47
C ASP A 89 -4.47 6.73 10.83
N SER A 90 -4.99 5.71 10.16
CA SER A 90 -4.58 4.32 10.38
C SER A 90 -3.09 4.12 10.08
N VAL A 91 -2.58 4.72 8.99
CA VAL A 91 -1.16 4.68 8.65
C VAL A 91 -0.33 5.42 9.70
N ARG A 92 -0.73 6.64 10.08
CA ARG A 92 -0.05 7.45 11.10
C ARG A 92 0.07 6.70 12.44
N LEU A 93 -1.02 6.10 12.91
CA LEU A 93 -1.04 5.30 14.14
C LEU A 93 -0.11 4.06 14.04
N ALA A 94 -0.08 3.42 12.89
CA ALA A 94 0.81 2.29 12.64
C ALA A 94 2.29 2.69 12.67
N LEU A 95 2.66 3.84 12.09
CA LEU A 95 4.01 4.37 12.14
C LEU A 95 4.43 4.74 13.57
N GLN A 96 3.55 5.38 14.34
CA GLN A 96 3.77 5.67 15.76
C GLN A 96 3.98 4.39 16.58
N ALA A 97 3.17 3.37 16.31
CA ALA A 97 3.27 2.08 16.98
C ALA A 97 4.58 1.33 16.62
N LEU A 98 5.09 1.48 15.40
CA LEU A 98 6.40 0.95 15.00
C LEU A 98 7.52 1.62 15.78
N LEU A 99 7.55 2.96 15.87
CA LEU A 99 8.54 3.69 16.67
C LEU A 99 8.51 3.27 18.14
N ALA A 100 7.32 3.15 18.72
CA ALA A 100 7.16 2.73 20.11
C ALA A 100 7.66 1.29 20.36
N ARG A 101 7.82 0.47 19.31
CA ARG A 101 8.34 -0.90 19.34
C ARG A 101 9.81 -1.00 18.91
N GLY A 102 10.50 0.13 18.77
CA GLY A 102 11.94 0.17 18.52
C GLY A 102 12.36 0.33 17.06
N ALA A 103 11.42 0.46 16.12
CA ALA A 103 11.77 0.88 14.76
C ALA A 103 12.37 2.30 14.79
N GLN A 104 13.27 2.59 13.87
CA GLN A 104 13.97 3.86 13.82
C GLN A 104 13.32 4.81 12.81
N ALA A 105 13.42 6.12 13.05
CA ALA A 105 12.91 7.13 12.11
C ALA A 105 13.56 7.03 10.71
N ALA A 106 14.78 6.50 10.64
CA ALA A 106 15.51 6.27 9.41
C ALA A 106 15.13 4.96 8.71
N ASP A 107 14.33 4.09 9.32
CA ASP A 107 13.90 2.85 8.68
C ASP A 107 12.99 3.14 7.48
N TRP A 108 13.06 2.25 6.49
CA TRP A 108 12.13 2.27 5.38
C TRP A 108 10.79 1.65 5.77
N VAL A 109 9.71 2.24 5.30
CA VAL A 109 8.37 1.67 5.39
C VAL A 109 7.75 1.59 4.00
N LEU A 110 7.08 0.47 3.72
CA LEU A 110 6.20 0.29 2.58
C LEU A 110 4.76 0.33 3.09
N VAL A 111 3.96 1.26 2.59
CA VAL A 111 2.53 1.30 2.89
C VAL A 111 1.76 0.63 1.77
N HIS A 112 1.00 -0.42 2.08
CA HIS A 112 0.25 -1.20 1.10
C HIS A 112 -1.20 -1.40 1.49
N ASP A 113 -2.11 -1.27 0.52
CA ASP A 113 -3.54 -1.44 0.74
C ASP A 113 -3.91 -2.93 0.84
N ALA A 114 -4.58 -3.35 1.92
CA ALA A 114 -5.14 -4.70 2.09
C ALA A 114 -6.11 -5.13 0.96
N ALA A 115 -6.60 -4.18 0.18
CA ALA A 115 -7.51 -4.41 -0.94
C ALA A 115 -6.81 -4.49 -2.31
N ARG A 116 -5.47 -4.62 -2.36
CA ARG A 116 -4.68 -4.84 -3.59
C ARG A 116 -3.97 -6.19 -3.54
N PRO A 117 -4.67 -7.28 -3.74
CA PRO A 117 -4.12 -8.62 -3.57
C PRO A 117 -3.19 -9.07 -4.70
N CYS A 118 -3.09 -8.30 -5.78
CA CYS A 118 -2.34 -8.68 -6.97
C CYS A 118 -0.97 -8.00 -7.09
N VAL A 119 -0.45 -7.35 -6.05
CA VAL A 119 0.93 -6.85 -6.08
C VAL A 119 1.91 -8.04 -6.24
N SER A 120 2.94 -7.88 -7.06
CA SER A 120 3.94 -8.92 -7.32
C SER A 120 5.25 -8.68 -6.56
N ASN A 121 6.03 -9.74 -6.33
CA ASN A 121 7.38 -9.62 -5.78
C ASN A 121 8.29 -8.79 -6.69
N ALA A 122 8.08 -8.85 -8.01
CA ALA A 122 8.82 -8.05 -8.97
C ALA A 122 8.56 -6.54 -8.81
N GLU A 123 7.30 -6.15 -8.62
CA GLU A 123 6.92 -4.76 -8.35
C GLU A 123 7.53 -4.25 -7.03
N ILE A 124 7.45 -5.05 -5.95
CA ILE A 124 8.05 -4.70 -4.66
C ILE A 124 9.56 -4.51 -4.81
N LYS A 125 10.22 -5.45 -5.51
CA LYS A 125 11.66 -5.37 -5.77
C LYS A 125 12.01 -4.11 -6.55
N ALA A 126 11.31 -3.82 -7.63
CA ALA A 126 11.55 -2.65 -8.48
C ALA A 126 11.40 -1.34 -7.68
N LEU A 127 10.35 -1.23 -6.85
CA LEU A 127 10.14 -0.06 -6.02
C LEU A 127 11.27 0.13 -5.00
N VAL A 128 11.62 -0.92 -4.25
CA VAL A 128 12.66 -0.84 -3.23
C VAL A 128 14.01 -0.47 -3.86
N ASP A 129 14.40 -1.13 -4.95
CA ASP A 129 15.67 -0.89 -5.61
C ASP A 129 15.76 0.55 -6.17
N ALA A 130 14.69 1.02 -6.82
CA ALA A 130 14.65 2.38 -7.38
C ALA A 130 14.72 3.47 -6.30
N VAL A 131 13.93 3.33 -5.23
CA VAL A 131 13.89 4.30 -4.12
C VAL A 131 15.22 4.34 -3.39
N VAL A 132 15.82 3.18 -3.10
CA VAL A 132 17.11 3.11 -2.39
C VAL A 132 18.24 3.72 -3.23
N ALA A 133 18.30 3.42 -4.53
CA ALA A 133 19.29 4.01 -5.43
C ALA A 133 19.17 5.53 -5.52
N HIS A 134 17.96 6.08 -5.39
CA HIS A 134 17.71 7.53 -5.44
C HIS A 134 17.97 8.22 -4.10
N ALA A 135 17.82 7.51 -2.99
CA ALA A 135 17.81 8.07 -1.64
C ALA A 135 19.20 8.39 -1.06
N GLU A 136 20.30 8.12 -1.78
CA GLU A 136 21.65 8.41 -1.28
C GLU A 136 21.91 9.90 -1.05
N ALA A 137 21.09 10.77 -1.64
CA ALA A 137 21.24 12.22 -1.60
C ALA A 137 20.16 12.98 -0.82
N ASP A 138 19.00 12.36 -0.51
CA ASP A 138 17.85 13.06 0.12
C ASP A 138 17.10 12.18 1.14
N LEU A 139 17.04 12.64 2.39
CA LEU A 139 16.26 11.98 3.47
C LEU A 139 14.73 12.00 3.23
N ARG A 140 14.25 12.87 2.34
CA ARG A 140 12.84 12.92 1.92
C ARG A 140 12.57 12.04 0.71
N ALA A 141 13.60 11.38 0.17
CA ALA A 141 13.43 10.46 -0.94
C ALA A 141 12.40 9.38 -0.61
N GLY A 142 11.62 9.05 -1.60
CA GLY A 142 10.61 8.01 -1.54
C GLY A 142 10.03 7.78 -2.92
N GLY A 143 9.07 6.89 -3.01
CA GLY A 143 8.44 6.60 -4.29
C GLY A 143 7.22 5.72 -4.14
N LEU A 144 6.52 5.56 -5.23
CA LEU A 144 5.32 4.74 -5.30
C LEU A 144 5.30 3.95 -6.61
N LEU A 145 4.62 2.81 -6.58
CA LEU A 145 4.23 2.15 -7.82
C LEU A 145 3.17 2.99 -8.52
N ALA A 146 3.30 3.15 -9.81
CA ALA A 146 2.35 3.89 -10.61
C ALA A 146 2.27 3.34 -12.04
N VAL A 147 1.14 3.59 -12.72
CA VAL A 147 0.92 3.20 -14.11
C VAL A 147 0.50 4.42 -14.91
N PRO A 148 1.12 4.72 -16.06
CA PRO A 148 0.65 5.79 -16.94
C PRO A 148 -0.81 5.58 -17.34
N LEU A 149 -1.58 6.66 -17.42
CA LEU A 149 -2.97 6.59 -17.86
C LEU A 149 -3.05 6.30 -19.36
N ALA A 150 -3.70 5.19 -19.72
CA ALA A 150 -3.93 4.77 -21.10
C ALA A 150 -5.23 5.33 -21.68
N ASP A 151 -6.25 5.50 -20.83
CA ASP A 151 -7.58 5.90 -21.26
C ASP A 151 -7.71 7.41 -21.49
N THR A 152 -8.69 7.82 -22.32
CA THR A 152 -9.08 9.21 -22.46
C THR A 152 -9.83 9.69 -21.22
N LEU A 153 -9.33 10.74 -20.58
CA LEU A 153 -9.96 11.32 -19.39
C LEU A 153 -10.96 12.41 -19.76
N LYS A 154 -12.13 12.36 -19.14
CA LYS A 154 -13.17 13.39 -19.25
C LYS A 154 -13.36 14.10 -17.90
N ARG A 155 -13.46 15.43 -17.95
CA ARG A 155 -13.95 16.23 -16.82
C ARG A 155 -15.43 16.47 -17.01
N GLY A 156 -16.20 16.39 -15.93
CA GLY A 156 -17.64 16.63 -15.94
C GLY A 156 -18.34 15.93 -14.79
N ARG A 157 -19.63 16.19 -14.62
CA ARG A 157 -20.49 15.48 -13.64
C ARG A 157 -21.40 14.49 -14.38
N SER A 158 -22.53 14.96 -14.91
CA SER A 158 -23.47 14.16 -15.72
C SER A 158 -23.18 14.23 -17.22
N HIS A 159 -22.48 15.27 -17.66
CA HIS A 159 -22.10 15.50 -19.03
C HIS A 159 -20.60 15.75 -19.13
N SER A 160 -20.00 15.39 -20.26
CA SER A 160 -18.59 15.68 -20.52
C SER A 160 -18.42 17.17 -20.82
N GLU A 161 -17.67 17.85 -19.95
CA GLU A 161 -17.35 19.30 -20.08
C GLU A 161 -16.06 19.52 -20.88
N ALA A 162 -15.07 18.63 -20.67
CA ALA A 162 -13.79 18.71 -21.35
C ALA A 162 -13.08 17.35 -21.40
N THR A 163 -12.17 17.21 -22.38
CA THR A 163 -11.15 16.16 -22.36
C THR A 163 -9.94 16.69 -21.61
N VAL A 164 -9.43 15.91 -20.66
CA VAL A 164 -8.21 16.23 -19.91
C VAL A 164 -7.03 15.55 -20.61
N PRO A 165 -5.98 16.29 -21.02
CA PRO A 165 -4.75 15.68 -21.52
C PRO A 165 -4.21 14.66 -20.52
N ARG A 166 -3.82 13.48 -20.99
CA ARG A 166 -3.33 12.40 -20.12
C ARG A 166 -1.81 12.34 -20.02
N GLU A 167 -1.12 13.12 -20.80
CA GLU A 167 0.33 13.22 -20.81
C GLU A 167 0.82 13.66 -19.43
N GLY A 168 1.74 12.88 -18.86
CA GLY A 168 2.24 13.12 -17.50
C GLY A 168 1.28 12.73 -16.37
N LEU A 169 0.11 12.14 -16.67
CA LEU A 169 -0.79 11.64 -15.65
C LEU A 169 -0.58 10.14 -15.39
N TRP A 170 -0.52 9.81 -14.10
CA TRP A 170 -0.29 8.45 -13.62
C TRP A 170 -1.40 8.03 -12.66
N ARG A 171 -1.73 6.77 -12.68
CA ARG A 171 -2.57 6.13 -11.67
C ARG A 171 -1.67 5.65 -10.53
N ALA A 172 -1.75 6.30 -9.38
CA ALA A 172 -1.02 5.89 -8.18
C ALA A 172 -1.48 4.51 -7.70
N LEU A 173 -0.53 3.66 -7.39
CA LEU A 173 -0.73 2.34 -6.81
C LEU A 173 -0.10 2.27 -5.41
N THR A 174 -0.15 1.11 -4.80
CA THR A 174 0.64 0.75 -3.62
C THR A 174 1.36 -0.58 -3.87
N PRO A 175 2.51 -0.82 -3.21
CA PRO A 175 3.07 -0.07 -2.08
C PRO A 175 3.63 1.30 -2.46
N GLN A 176 3.69 2.18 -1.44
CA GLN A 176 4.41 3.44 -1.45
C GLN A 176 5.50 3.38 -0.39
N MET A 177 6.72 3.80 -0.71
CA MET A 177 7.90 3.63 0.12
C MET A 177 8.51 4.96 0.54
N PHE A 178 8.68 5.15 1.85
CA PHE A 178 9.27 6.36 2.46
C PHE A 178 10.06 6.02 3.71
N ARG A 179 10.86 6.96 4.21
CA ARG A 179 11.43 6.87 5.56
C ARG A 179 10.32 7.03 6.59
N LEU A 180 10.34 6.18 7.63
CA LEU A 180 9.31 6.14 8.67
C LEU A 180 9.10 7.51 9.32
N GLY A 181 10.17 8.15 9.76
CA GLY A 181 10.09 9.46 10.43
C GLY A 181 9.60 10.57 9.52
N ALA A 182 10.04 10.61 8.25
CA ALA A 182 9.60 11.61 7.28
C ALA A 182 8.11 11.47 6.98
N LEU A 183 7.63 10.26 6.72
CA LEU A 183 6.22 10.00 6.45
C LEU A 183 5.35 10.30 7.67
N LEU A 184 5.79 9.89 8.87
CA LEU A 184 5.05 10.19 10.09
C LEU A 184 4.91 11.70 10.31
N HIS A 185 5.99 12.45 10.13
CA HIS A 185 5.97 13.92 10.23
C HIS A 185 4.98 14.53 9.22
N ALA A 186 5.04 14.11 7.96
CA ALA A 186 4.14 14.59 6.91
C ALA A 186 2.66 14.36 7.24
N LEU A 187 2.31 13.16 7.74
CA LEU A 187 0.95 12.83 8.15
C LEU A 187 0.49 13.61 9.38
N GLN A 188 1.36 13.83 10.36
CA GLN A 188 1.07 14.65 11.55
C GLN A 188 0.83 16.13 11.18
N GLN A 189 1.64 16.66 10.27
CA GLN A 189 1.47 18.01 9.77
C GLN A 189 0.14 18.17 9.02
N ALA A 190 -0.18 17.22 8.13
CA ALA A 190 -1.46 17.21 7.43
C ALA A 190 -2.66 17.19 8.41
N GLU A 191 -2.59 16.35 9.46
CA GLU A 191 -3.61 16.28 10.50
C GLU A 191 -3.76 17.62 11.24
N SER A 192 -2.64 18.26 11.67
CA SER A 192 -2.66 19.53 12.38
C SER A 192 -3.25 20.68 11.55
N GLU A 193 -3.11 20.61 10.23
CA GLU A 193 -3.66 21.56 9.26
C GLU A 193 -5.08 21.21 8.79
N GLY A 194 -5.67 20.13 9.32
CA GLY A 194 -6.99 19.66 8.92
C GLY A 194 -7.06 19.13 7.49
N ARG A 195 -5.91 18.83 6.86
CA ARG A 195 -5.82 18.27 5.51
C ARG A 195 -5.87 16.76 5.55
N LYS A 196 -6.56 16.16 4.56
CA LYS A 196 -6.69 14.71 4.43
C LYS A 196 -5.99 14.25 3.16
N PRO A 197 -4.79 13.68 3.24
CA PRO A 197 -4.11 13.18 2.07
C PRO A 197 -4.83 11.93 1.52
N THR A 198 -4.87 11.80 0.21
CA THR A 198 -5.47 10.63 -0.46
C THR A 198 -4.57 9.41 -0.39
N ASP A 199 -3.25 9.62 -0.32
CA ASP A 199 -2.21 8.62 -0.17
C ASP A 199 -0.97 9.19 0.54
N GLU A 200 0.06 8.38 0.73
CA GLU A 200 1.30 8.77 1.39
C GLU A 200 2.11 9.76 0.54
N ALA A 201 2.12 9.57 -0.78
CA ALA A 201 2.81 10.45 -1.70
C ALA A 201 2.31 11.89 -1.59
N GLN A 202 0.98 12.10 -1.54
CA GLN A 202 0.41 13.43 -1.39
C GLN A 202 0.81 14.11 -0.07
N ALA A 203 0.88 13.36 1.03
CA ALA A 203 1.36 13.94 2.29
C ALA A 203 2.83 14.39 2.17
N MET A 204 3.67 13.62 1.49
CA MET A 204 5.07 13.95 1.25
C MET A 204 5.23 15.11 0.27
N GLU A 205 4.42 15.19 -0.77
CA GLU A 205 4.37 16.31 -1.73
C GLU A 205 4.08 17.63 -1.01
N TRP A 206 3.18 17.64 -0.03
CA TRP A 206 2.91 18.83 0.78
C TRP A 206 4.09 19.28 1.65
N GLN A 207 5.07 18.40 1.86
CA GLN A 207 6.35 18.70 2.52
C GLN A 207 7.46 19.07 1.51
N GLY A 208 7.11 19.23 0.23
CA GLY A 208 8.05 19.57 -0.84
C GLY A 208 8.91 18.41 -1.32
N SER A 209 8.49 17.15 -1.07
CA SER A 209 9.10 15.99 -1.71
C SER A 209 8.57 15.80 -3.12
N GLU A 210 9.39 15.14 -3.95
CA GLU A 210 9.03 14.69 -5.30
C GLU A 210 9.18 13.15 -5.37
N PRO A 211 8.15 12.37 -4.91
CA PRO A 211 8.25 10.91 -4.88
C PRO A 211 8.47 10.32 -6.28
N LEU A 212 9.35 9.32 -6.39
CA LEU A 212 9.59 8.61 -7.63
C LEU A 212 8.33 7.87 -8.11
N LEU A 213 8.01 7.98 -9.39
CA LEU A 213 7.01 7.15 -10.05
C LEU A 213 7.71 5.91 -10.62
N VAL A 214 7.52 4.77 -9.97
CA VAL A 214 8.10 3.49 -10.40
C VAL A 214 7.03 2.68 -11.13
N GLY A 215 7.37 2.18 -12.32
CA GLY A 215 6.43 1.41 -13.14
C GLY A 215 5.87 0.19 -12.40
N GLY A 216 4.56 0.16 -12.23
CA GLY A 216 3.82 -0.96 -11.68
C GLY A 216 2.99 -1.66 -12.76
N GLU A 217 2.31 -2.73 -12.38
CA GLU A 217 1.44 -3.51 -13.27
C GLU A 217 -0.01 -3.03 -13.21
N SER A 218 -0.69 -3.00 -14.35
CA SER A 218 -2.14 -2.69 -14.42
C SER A 218 -2.98 -3.71 -13.64
N THR A 219 -2.47 -4.91 -13.44
CA THR A 219 -3.07 -6.00 -12.65
C THR A 219 -3.04 -5.76 -11.14
N ASN A 220 -2.25 -4.81 -10.64
CA ASN A 220 -2.25 -4.39 -9.22
C ASN A 220 -3.51 -3.56 -8.92
N ILE A 221 -4.67 -4.18 -9.04
CA ILE A 221 -6.00 -3.58 -8.94
C ILE A 221 -6.38 -3.41 -7.47
N LYS A 222 -7.01 -2.27 -7.15
CA LYS A 222 -7.66 -2.05 -5.86
C LYS A 222 -9.11 -2.54 -5.92
N VAL A 223 -9.44 -3.56 -5.17
CA VAL A 223 -10.83 -4.05 -5.07
C VAL A 223 -11.70 -3.00 -4.38
N THR A 224 -12.65 -2.45 -5.14
CA THR A 224 -13.63 -1.45 -4.68
C THR A 224 -15.06 -1.86 -5.01
N THR A 225 -15.26 -2.71 -6.02
CA THR A 225 -16.54 -3.21 -6.51
C THR A 225 -16.52 -4.73 -6.66
N PHE A 226 -17.69 -5.36 -6.85
CA PHE A 226 -17.77 -6.79 -7.19
C PHE A 226 -17.16 -7.11 -8.57
N ALA A 227 -17.13 -6.16 -9.50
CA ALA A 227 -16.46 -6.35 -10.78
C ALA A 227 -14.95 -6.49 -10.59
N ASP A 228 -14.35 -5.64 -9.74
CA ASP A 228 -12.93 -5.74 -9.40
C ASP A 228 -12.59 -7.09 -8.76
N LEU A 229 -13.49 -7.60 -7.89
CA LEU A 229 -13.29 -8.88 -7.21
C LEU A 229 -13.19 -10.04 -8.22
N ARG A 230 -14.06 -10.05 -9.24
CA ARG A 230 -14.01 -11.07 -10.31
C ARG A 230 -12.75 -10.96 -11.18
N LEU A 231 -12.31 -9.74 -11.49
CA LEU A 231 -11.06 -9.53 -12.22
C LEU A 231 -9.86 -10.05 -11.42
N VAL A 232 -9.79 -9.70 -10.15
CA VAL A 232 -8.74 -10.17 -9.23
C VAL A 232 -8.74 -11.69 -9.12
N GLU A 233 -9.90 -12.34 -9.03
CA GLU A 233 -10.00 -13.79 -8.98
C GLU A 233 -9.40 -14.44 -10.23
N GLY A 234 -9.71 -13.93 -11.42
CA GLY A 234 -9.12 -14.40 -12.68
C GLY A 234 -7.59 -14.25 -12.71
N ILE A 235 -7.09 -13.07 -12.28
CA ILE A 235 -5.64 -12.82 -12.20
C ILE A 235 -4.94 -13.79 -11.26
N LEU A 236 -5.47 -14.00 -10.05
CA LEU A 236 -4.88 -14.88 -9.05
C LEU A 236 -4.93 -16.35 -9.48
N GLN A 237 -6.00 -16.79 -10.14
CA GLN A 237 -6.13 -18.13 -10.69
C GLN A 237 -5.13 -18.39 -11.84
N ALA A 238 -4.93 -17.42 -12.74
CA ALA A 238 -3.93 -17.50 -13.80
C ALA A 238 -2.52 -17.64 -13.21
N ARG A 239 -2.16 -16.78 -12.23
CA ARG A 239 -0.86 -16.86 -11.54
C ARG A 239 -0.63 -18.20 -10.85
N SER A 240 -1.65 -18.78 -10.23
CA SER A 240 -1.53 -20.10 -9.56
C SER A 240 -1.28 -21.26 -10.53
N LYS A 241 -1.65 -21.10 -11.80
CA LYS A 241 -1.40 -22.08 -12.88
C LYS A 241 -0.06 -21.87 -13.60
N GLY A 242 0.71 -20.85 -13.23
CA GLY A 242 1.94 -20.45 -13.92
C GLY A 242 1.71 -19.74 -15.26
N GLU A 243 0.49 -19.34 -15.54
CA GLU A 243 0.13 -18.53 -16.71
C GLU A 243 0.49 -17.07 -16.38
N SER A 244 1.34 -16.43 -17.22
CA SER A 244 1.54 -14.97 -17.13
C SER A 244 0.24 -14.27 -17.52
N PRO A 245 -0.24 -13.31 -16.73
CA PRO A 245 -1.45 -12.55 -17.06
C PRO A 245 -1.24 -11.61 -18.24
#